data_8cfa45a25a03c15289b90e81defaff44
#
_entry.id   8cfa45a25a03c15289b90e81defaff44
#
_cell.length_a   1.000
_cell.length_b   1.000
_cell.length_c   1.000
_cell.angle_alpha   90.00
_cell.angle_beta   90.00
_cell.angle_gamma   90.00
#
_symmetry.space_group_name_H-M   'P 1'
#
loop_
_entity.id
_entity.type
_entity.pdbx_description
1 polymer ?
#
loop_
_entity_poly.entity_id
_entity_poly.type
_entity_poly.pdbx_seq_one_letter_code
_entity_poly.pdbx_strand_id
1 'polypeptide(L)'
;DILITADIGNLYEAKERDLLQGVSSKVLEKNIPSHLRDEDGKWFAITKRARLFVYNPKTINPAHLDDYFSLTKPEFKGKVITRSSTNAYNKSLLASIIAHHGEEKSLEFVKGLVNNFARDPKGADKDQIRAVASGEADIAIVNSYYLGVMANSGDKVDEEIAKEVKVFFPAQKTTGAHINISGAGITKFAPNKENAIKLIEFLTSEEAQGQLAQGNYEYPVNPKVKPAGIVASWGEFKEDTIPLNEVGKQTRKAVEIATKGNWK
;
A
#
# COMPACT_ATOMS: atom_id res chain seq x y z
N ASP A 1 6.67 23.54 -8.35
CA ASP A 1 7.98 23.20 -7.79
C ASP A 1 8.07 21.75 -7.31
N ILE A 2 6.99 21.22 -6.74
CA ILE A 2 6.93 19.86 -6.17
C ILE A 2 5.79 19.07 -6.79
N LEU A 3 6.05 17.85 -7.21
CA LEU A 3 5.04 16.84 -7.49
C LEU A 3 4.83 16.04 -6.21
N ILE A 4 3.61 16.05 -5.67
CA ILE A 4 3.19 15.17 -4.57
C ILE A 4 2.13 14.22 -5.13
N THR A 5 2.33 12.93 -4.98
CA THR A 5 1.38 11.94 -5.48
C THR A 5 1.38 10.68 -4.60
N ALA A 6 0.26 9.99 -4.61
CA ALA A 6 0.15 8.65 -4.06
C ALA A 6 0.57 7.62 -5.09
N ASP A 7 1.17 6.53 -4.61
CA ASP A 7 1.62 5.37 -5.35
C ASP A 7 2.98 5.51 -6.02
N ILE A 8 3.84 4.51 -5.76
CA ILE A 8 5.18 4.43 -6.34
C ILE A 8 5.16 4.39 -7.87
N GLY A 9 4.13 3.80 -8.48
CA GLY A 9 4.03 3.76 -9.94
C GLY A 9 4.01 5.14 -10.57
N ASN A 10 3.33 6.10 -9.94
CA ASN A 10 3.28 7.49 -10.43
C ASN A 10 4.62 8.22 -10.26
N LEU A 11 5.29 8.02 -9.14
CA LEU A 11 6.61 8.62 -8.87
C LEU A 11 7.67 8.04 -9.82
N TYR A 12 7.64 6.73 -10.02
CA TYR A 12 8.54 6.05 -10.93
C TYR A 12 8.31 6.50 -12.38
N GLU A 13 7.06 6.61 -12.83
CA GLU A 13 6.73 7.13 -14.16
C GLU A 13 7.21 8.57 -14.34
N ALA A 14 7.07 9.42 -13.32
CA ALA A 14 7.58 10.80 -13.37
C ALA A 14 9.12 10.83 -13.48
N LYS A 15 9.83 9.92 -12.79
CA LYS A 15 11.28 9.74 -12.92
C LYS A 15 11.64 9.31 -14.35
N GLU A 16 11.01 8.28 -14.88
CA GLU A 16 11.30 7.73 -16.21
C GLU A 16 11.05 8.74 -17.36
N ARG A 17 10.07 9.61 -17.17
CA ARG A 17 9.77 10.70 -18.11
C ARG A 17 10.64 11.94 -17.92
N ASP A 18 11.64 11.87 -17.06
CA ASP A 18 12.56 12.96 -16.75
C ASP A 18 11.84 14.25 -16.30
N LEU A 19 10.74 14.10 -15.55
CA LEU A 19 9.96 15.21 -15.01
C LEU A 19 10.48 15.69 -13.66
N LEU A 20 11.38 14.94 -13.02
CA LEU A 20 11.93 15.20 -11.70
C LEU A 20 13.44 15.42 -11.78
N GLN A 21 13.94 16.33 -10.93
CA GLN A 21 15.37 16.52 -10.74
C GLN A 21 15.87 15.84 -9.47
N GLY A 22 17.14 15.40 -9.48
CA GLY A 22 17.79 14.80 -8.33
C GLY A 22 18.10 15.83 -7.22
N VAL A 23 17.95 15.39 -5.99
CA VAL A 23 18.25 16.13 -4.78
C VAL A 23 19.15 15.30 -3.90
N SER A 24 20.23 15.89 -3.39
CA SER A 24 21.04 15.33 -2.30
C SER A 24 20.74 16.11 -1.04
N SER A 25 20.24 15.43 -0.01
CA SER A 25 19.96 16.00 1.31
C SER A 25 20.27 14.98 2.39
N LYS A 26 21.23 15.30 3.26
CA LYS A 26 21.55 14.48 4.44
C LYS A 26 20.37 14.35 5.41
N VAL A 27 19.48 15.34 5.43
CA VAL A 27 18.26 15.30 6.26
C VAL A 27 17.30 14.23 5.72
N LEU A 28 17.04 14.24 4.43
CA LEU A 28 16.17 13.24 3.78
C LEU A 28 16.76 11.84 3.86
N GLU A 29 18.06 11.69 3.67
CA GLU A 29 18.76 10.41 3.80
C GLU A 29 18.68 9.84 5.23
N LYS A 30 18.71 10.70 6.24
CA LYS A 30 18.57 10.32 7.65
C LYS A 30 17.14 9.98 8.03
N ASN A 31 16.16 10.73 7.50
CA ASN A 31 14.76 10.63 7.88
C ASN A 31 14.01 9.53 7.12
N ILE A 32 14.50 9.13 5.95
CA ILE A 32 13.82 8.18 5.07
C ILE A 32 14.73 6.98 4.79
N PRO A 33 14.32 5.74 5.16
CA PRO A 33 15.04 4.53 4.80
C PRO A 33 15.31 4.41 3.29
N SER A 34 16.42 3.80 2.91
CA SER A 34 16.88 3.75 1.52
C SER A 34 15.89 3.10 0.55
N HIS A 35 15.13 2.10 0.99
CA HIS A 35 14.11 1.44 0.17
C HIS A 35 12.85 2.31 -0.08
N LEU A 36 12.67 3.39 0.69
CA LEU A 36 11.55 4.34 0.59
C LEU A 36 11.94 5.66 -0.11
N ARG A 37 13.07 5.72 -0.78
CA ARG A 37 13.52 6.88 -1.55
C ARG A 37 14.25 6.45 -2.80
N ASP A 38 14.27 7.33 -3.78
CA ASP A 38 14.99 7.09 -5.03
C ASP A 38 16.51 7.14 -4.84
N GLU A 39 17.23 6.24 -5.47
CA GLU A 39 18.68 6.17 -5.43
C GLU A 39 19.36 7.42 -6.02
N ASP A 40 18.73 8.03 -7.06
CA ASP A 40 19.17 9.27 -7.68
C ASP A 40 18.58 10.54 -7.01
N GLY A 41 17.84 10.37 -5.91
CA GLY A 41 17.19 11.47 -5.18
C GLY A 41 16.07 12.17 -5.95
N LYS A 42 15.44 11.51 -6.93
CA LYS A 42 14.36 12.11 -7.72
C LYS A 42 13.02 12.10 -7.02
N TRP A 43 12.79 11.18 -6.07
CA TRP A 43 11.59 11.14 -5.24
C TRP A 43 11.88 10.61 -3.82
N PHE A 44 11.01 10.98 -2.88
CA PHE A 44 11.11 10.69 -1.45
C PHE A 44 9.71 10.34 -0.92
N ALA A 45 9.60 9.26 -0.14
CA ALA A 45 8.36 8.95 0.56
C ALA A 45 8.06 9.98 1.65
N ILE A 46 6.78 10.34 1.81
CA ILE A 46 6.27 11.21 2.87
C ILE A 46 5.48 10.38 3.89
N THR A 47 4.63 9.48 3.43
CA THR A 47 3.88 8.53 4.26
C THR A 47 3.89 7.17 3.61
N LYS A 48 3.63 6.11 4.40
CA LYS A 48 3.52 4.75 3.89
C LYS A 48 2.27 4.05 4.43
N ARG A 49 1.77 3.06 3.68
CA ARG A 49 0.65 2.19 4.04
C ARG A 49 0.94 0.76 3.65
N ALA A 50 0.47 -0.17 4.47
CA ALA A 50 0.52 -1.58 4.16
C ALA A 50 -0.69 -1.97 3.30
N ARG A 51 -0.50 -2.87 2.34
CA ARG A 51 -1.56 -3.59 1.66
C ARG A 51 -1.82 -4.86 2.44
N LEU A 52 -2.90 -4.89 3.21
CA LEU A 52 -3.19 -5.95 4.19
C LEU A 52 -4.53 -6.64 3.89
N PHE A 53 -4.83 -7.67 4.67
CA PHE A 53 -6.14 -8.28 4.66
C PHE A 53 -7.00 -7.70 5.77
N VAL A 54 -8.25 -7.36 5.43
CA VAL A 54 -9.34 -7.18 6.38
C VAL A 54 -10.24 -8.41 6.27
N TYR A 55 -10.55 -9.05 7.39
CA TYR A 55 -11.31 -10.29 7.39
C TYR A 55 -12.40 -10.31 8.48
N ASN A 56 -13.43 -11.13 8.26
CA ASN A 56 -14.46 -11.41 9.24
C ASN A 56 -13.96 -12.50 10.22
N PRO A 57 -13.76 -12.19 11.50
CA PRO A 57 -13.23 -13.16 12.46
C PRO A 57 -14.20 -14.29 12.80
N LYS A 58 -15.47 -14.19 12.40
CA LYS A 58 -16.49 -15.23 12.60
C LYS A 58 -16.39 -16.36 11.56
N THR A 59 -15.81 -16.06 10.38
CA THR A 59 -15.76 -16.98 9.23
C THR A 59 -14.33 -17.36 8.81
N ILE A 60 -13.34 -16.54 9.13
CA ILE A 60 -11.93 -16.79 8.81
C ILE A 60 -11.12 -17.11 10.08
N ASN A 61 -10.49 -18.27 10.09
CA ASN A 61 -9.43 -18.56 11.05
C ASN A 61 -8.11 -17.98 10.55
N PRO A 62 -7.50 -16.99 11.25
CA PRO A 62 -6.25 -16.37 10.82
C PRO A 62 -5.05 -17.34 10.76
N ALA A 63 -5.12 -18.51 11.37
CA ALA A 63 -4.09 -19.54 11.26
C ALA A 63 -3.94 -20.11 9.83
N HIS A 64 -4.95 -19.95 8.98
CA HIS A 64 -4.91 -20.35 7.55
C HIS A 64 -4.30 -19.25 6.66
N LEU A 65 -4.07 -18.05 7.20
CA LEU A 65 -3.47 -16.93 6.50
C LEU A 65 -1.94 -16.95 6.70
N ASP A 66 -1.18 -16.69 5.66
CA ASP A 66 0.28 -16.57 5.71
C ASP A 66 0.73 -15.38 4.84
N ASP A 67 0.81 -15.60 3.53
CA ASP A 67 1.16 -14.60 2.54
C ASP A 67 -0.01 -14.27 1.60
N TYR A 68 0.21 -13.47 0.57
CA TYR A 68 -0.82 -13.13 -0.42
C TYR A 68 -1.32 -14.36 -1.19
N PHE A 69 -0.46 -15.37 -1.40
CA PHE A 69 -0.84 -16.62 -2.09
C PHE A 69 -1.81 -17.48 -1.27
N SER A 70 -1.94 -17.24 0.03
CA SER A 70 -2.96 -17.91 0.85
C SER A 70 -4.35 -17.74 0.24
N LEU A 71 -4.66 -16.55 -0.33
CA LEU A 71 -5.96 -16.26 -0.92
C LEU A 71 -6.23 -16.97 -2.25
N THR A 72 -5.24 -17.67 -2.81
CA THR A 72 -5.41 -18.48 -4.03
C THR A 72 -5.82 -19.92 -3.75
N LYS A 73 -5.79 -20.35 -2.47
CA LYS A 73 -6.11 -21.72 -2.06
C LYS A 73 -7.60 -22.02 -2.23
N PRO A 74 -7.99 -23.28 -2.49
CA PRO A 74 -9.39 -23.67 -2.72
C PRO A 74 -10.34 -23.32 -1.57
N GLU A 75 -9.87 -23.30 -0.33
CA GLU A 75 -10.67 -22.98 0.87
C GLU A 75 -11.19 -21.53 0.88
N PHE A 76 -10.61 -20.66 0.07
CA PHE A 76 -11.03 -19.26 -0.09
C PHE A 76 -11.96 -19.03 -1.29
N LYS A 77 -12.40 -20.10 -1.98
CA LYS A 77 -13.30 -19.97 -3.14
C LYS A 77 -14.61 -19.27 -2.77
N GLY A 78 -14.91 -18.18 -3.51
CA GLY A 78 -16.10 -17.37 -3.28
C GLY A 78 -16.05 -16.50 -2.02
N LYS A 79 -14.86 -16.29 -1.43
CA LYS A 79 -14.70 -15.57 -0.16
C LYS A 79 -13.91 -14.29 -0.26
N VAL A 80 -13.15 -14.09 -1.33
CA VAL A 80 -12.20 -12.98 -1.50
C VAL A 80 -12.82 -11.85 -2.27
N ILE A 81 -12.56 -10.61 -1.84
CA ILE A 81 -12.88 -9.42 -2.63
C ILE A 81 -11.72 -8.44 -2.64
N THR A 82 -11.68 -7.63 -3.67
CA THR A 82 -10.73 -6.53 -3.83
C THR A 82 -11.24 -5.54 -4.86
N ARG A 83 -10.55 -4.43 -5.02
CA ARG A 83 -10.82 -3.44 -6.08
C ARG A 83 -10.40 -3.99 -7.46
N SER A 84 -10.80 -3.28 -8.52
CA SER A 84 -10.31 -3.53 -9.88
C SER A 84 -8.77 -3.53 -9.94
N SER A 85 -8.22 -4.36 -10.82
CA SER A 85 -6.79 -4.40 -11.15
C SER A 85 -6.29 -3.08 -11.75
N THR A 86 -7.18 -2.27 -12.34
CA THR A 86 -6.84 -0.95 -12.88
C THR A 86 -6.50 0.07 -11.81
N ASN A 87 -6.87 -0.21 -10.55
CA ASN A 87 -6.54 0.65 -9.43
C ASN A 87 -5.02 0.62 -9.13
N ALA A 88 -4.43 1.77 -8.87
CA ALA A 88 -3.00 1.93 -8.60
C ALA A 88 -2.51 0.99 -7.49
N TYR A 89 -3.28 0.82 -6.40
CA TYR A 89 -2.86 0.01 -5.25
C TYR A 89 -2.75 -1.49 -5.56
N ASN A 90 -3.64 -2.01 -6.41
CA ASN A 90 -3.56 -3.40 -6.87
C ASN A 90 -2.47 -3.59 -7.91
N LYS A 91 -2.24 -2.59 -8.78
CA LYS A 91 -1.09 -2.60 -9.70
C LYS A 91 0.23 -2.66 -8.94
N SER A 92 0.39 -1.86 -7.88
CA SER A 92 1.62 -1.86 -7.07
C SER A 92 1.80 -3.15 -6.30
N LEU A 93 0.73 -3.72 -5.72
CA LEU A 93 0.80 -5.04 -5.08
C LEU A 93 1.26 -6.11 -6.08
N LEU A 94 0.63 -6.17 -7.25
CA LEU A 94 1.01 -7.14 -8.28
C LEU A 94 2.43 -6.91 -8.80
N ALA A 95 2.84 -5.64 -8.94
CA ALA A 95 4.21 -5.28 -9.29
C ALA A 95 5.23 -5.77 -8.25
N SER A 96 4.91 -5.66 -6.96
CA SER A 96 5.74 -6.21 -5.88
C SER A 96 5.81 -7.76 -5.95
N ILE A 97 4.68 -8.43 -6.19
CA ILE A 97 4.64 -9.88 -6.36
C ILE A 97 5.52 -10.31 -7.56
N ILE A 98 5.48 -9.58 -8.68
CA ILE A 98 6.32 -9.83 -9.85
C ILE A 98 7.80 -9.66 -9.50
N ALA A 99 8.15 -8.60 -8.79
CA ALA A 99 9.53 -8.32 -8.41
C ALA A 99 10.12 -9.42 -7.51
N HIS A 100 9.33 -10.03 -6.65
CA HIS A 100 9.76 -11.12 -5.76
C HIS A 100 9.72 -12.51 -6.40
N HIS A 101 8.72 -12.78 -7.25
CA HIS A 101 8.40 -14.15 -7.66
C HIS A 101 8.46 -14.39 -9.18
N GLY A 102 8.63 -13.32 -9.96
CA GLY A 102 8.63 -13.40 -11.43
C GLY A 102 7.22 -13.48 -12.05
N GLU A 103 7.17 -13.43 -13.38
CA GLU A 103 5.92 -13.32 -14.13
C GLU A 103 5.02 -14.56 -14.05
N GLU A 104 5.62 -15.75 -14.12
CA GLU A 104 4.87 -17.02 -14.12
C GLU A 104 4.08 -17.22 -12.84
N LYS A 105 4.77 -17.16 -11.69
CA LYS A 105 4.11 -17.28 -10.38
C LYS A 105 3.10 -16.16 -10.12
N SER A 106 3.37 -14.96 -10.63
CA SER A 106 2.44 -13.86 -10.50
C SER A 106 1.16 -14.06 -11.32
N LEU A 107 1.28 -14.69 -12.50
CA LEU A 107 0.12 -15.08 -13.30
C LEU A 107 -0.69 -16.18 -12.61
N GLU A 108 -0.03 -17.17 -12.00
CA GLU A 108 -0.67 -18.20 -11.17
C GLU A 108 -1.42 -17.57 -10.00
N PHE A 109 -0.78 -16.63 -9.30
CA PHE A 109 -1.40 -15.86 -8.21
C PHE A 109 -2.68 -15.16 -8.70
N VAL A 110 -2.61 -14.41 -9.80
CA VAL A 110 -3.78 -13.67 -10.33
C VAL A 110 -4.91 -14.63 -10.68
N LYS A 111 -4.63 -15.73 -11.40
CA LYS A 111 -5.63 -16.74 -11.76
C LYS A 111 -6.29 -17.37 -10.53
N GLY A 112 -5.50 -17.74 -9.54
CA GLY A 112 -6.00 -18.31 -8.28
C GLY A 112 -6.85 -17.32 -7.48
N LEU A 113 -6.39 -16.06 -7.40
CA LEU A 113 -7.11 -14.98 -6.73
C LEU A 113 -8.48 -14.72 -7.41
N VAL A 114 -8.50 -14.58 -8.73
CA VAL A 114 -9.72 -14.36 -9.52
C VAL A 114 -10.71 -15.51 -9.36
N ASN A 115 -10.22 -16.76 -9.34
CA ASN A 115 -11.07 -17.94 -9.13
C ASN A 115 -11.75 -17.93 -7.75
N ASN A 116 -11.18 -17.21 -6.78
CA ASN A 116 -11.66 -17.16 -5.40
C ASN A 116 -12.48 -15.91 -5.08
N PHE A 117 -12.70 -15.02 -6.06
CA PHE A 117 -13.53 -13.84 -5.84
C PHE A 117 -14.98 -14.22 -5.52
N ALA A 118 -15.54 -13.55 -4.50
CA ALA A 118 -16.95 -13.63 -4.15
C ALA A 118 -17.84 -12.92 -5.17
N ARG A 119 -17.30 -11.88 -5.81
CA ARG A 119 -17.94 -11.10 -6.87
C ARG A 119 -16.90 -10.45 -7.77
N ASP A 120 -17.35 -9.93 -8.92
CA ASP A 120 -16.52 -9.07 -9.77
C ASP A 120 -15.95 -7.87 -8.97
N PRO A 121 -14.68 -7.52 -9.17
CA PRO A 121 -14.05 -6.37 -8.53
C PRO A 121 -14.79 -5.07 -8.82
N LYS A 122 -15.20 -4.35 -7.79
CA LYS A 122 -15.87 -3.05 -7.88
C LYS A 122 -15.70 -2.25 -6.60
N GLY A 123 -15.92 -0.94 -6.67
CA GLY A 123 -15.89 -0.03 -5.52
C GLY A 123 -14.48 0.32 -5.01
N ALA A 124 -14.42 1.06 -3.92
CA ALA A 124 -13.22 1.48 -3.22
C ALA A 124 -12.88 0.55 -2.04
N ASP A 125 -11.76 0.78 -1.36
CA ASP A 125 -11.34 -0.07 -0.23
C ASP A 125 -12.36 -0.06 0.92
N LYS A 126 -13.01 1.08 1.21
CA LYS A 126 -14.11 1.13 2.19
C LYS A 126 -15.28 0.21 1.82
N ASP A 127 -15.60 0.11 0.53
CA ASP A 127 -16.69 -0.76 0.07
C ASP A 127 -16.33 -2.24 0.22
N GLN A 128 -15.04 -2.59 0.10
CA GLN A 128 -14.57 -3.94 0.40
C GLN A 128 -14.70 -4.25 1.90
N ILE A 129 -14.32 -3.29 2.78
CA ILE A 129 -14.44 -3.47 4.24
C ILE A 129 -15.91 -3.64 4.65
N ARG A 130 -16.82 -2.82 4.11
CA ARG A 130 -18.28 -2.94 4.35
C ARG A 130 -18.82 -4.28 3.88
N ALA A 131 -18.37 -4.76 2.71
CA ALA A 131 -18.79 -6.05 2.17
C ALA A 131 -18.32 -7.23 3.04
N VAL A 132 -17.13 -7.16 3.64
CA VAL A 132 -16.66 -8.17 4.61
C VAL A 132 -17.51 -8.15 5.88
N ALA A 133 -17.81 -6.99 6.43
CA ALA A 133 -18.63 -6.86 7.63
C ALA A 133 -20.08 -7.35 7.41
N SER A 134 -20.64 -7.09 6.22
CA SER A 134 -22.00 -7.55 5.85
C SER A 134 -22.08 -9.03 5.50
N GLY A 135 -20.96 -9.74 5.37
CA GLY A 135 -20.92 -11.14 4.97
C GLY A 135 -21.08 -11.39 3.46
N GLU A 136 -20.97 -10.36 2.60
CA GLU A 136 -20.90 -10.53 1.14
C GLU A 136 -19.61 -11.28 0.74
N ALA A 137 -18.55 -11.11 1.53
CA ALA A 137 -17.30 -11.86 1.44
C ALA A 137 -16.69 -12.05 2.81
N ASP A 138 -15.70 -12.94 2.93
CA ASP A 138 -15.06 -13.24 4.19
C ASP A 138 -13.77 -12.45 4.42
N ILE A 139 -13.07 -12.05 3.32
CA ILE A 139 -11.76 -11.41 3.37
C ILE A 139 -11.56 -10.45 2.18
N ALA A 140 -10.92 -9.33 2.45
CA ALA A 140 -10.62 -8.30 1.47
C ALA A 140 -9.13 -7.89 1.49
N ILE A 141 -8.57 -7.56 0.32
CA ILE A 141 -7.27 -6.89 0.20
C ILE A 141 -7.50 -5.39 0.15
N VAL A 142 -6.99 -4.66 1.15
CA VAL A 142 -7.20 -3.21 1.29
C VAL A 142 -5.94 -2.49 1.78
N ASN A 143 -5.88 -1.18 1.59
CA ASN A 143 -4.86 -0.36 2.26
C ASN A 143 -5.23 -0.11 3.73
N SER A 144 -4.23 -0.20 4.60
CA SER A 144 -4.38 -0.11 6.06
C SER A 144 -5.14 1.12 6.54
N TYR A 145 -4.84 2.30 6.00
CA TYR A 145 -5.42 3.57 6.48
C TYR A 145 -6.93 3.67 6.31
N TYR A 146 -7.55 2.94 5.37
CA TYR A 146 -9.01 3.01 5.17
C TYR A 146 -9.79 2.53 6.38
N LEU A 147 -9.30 1.48 7.07
CA LEU A 147 -9.92 1.03 8.31
C LEU A 147 -9.78 2.09 9.42
N GLY A 148 -8.63 2.77 9.48
CA GLY A 148 -8.40 3.89 10.40
C GLY A 148 -9.37 5.05 10.15
N VAL A 149 -9.57 5.41 8.87
CA VAL A 149 -10.53 6.44 8.47
C VAL A 149 -11.96 6.04 8.82
N MET A 150 -12.36 4.78 8.61
CA MET A 150 -13.71 4.32 8.97
C MET A 150 -13.93 4.33 10.48
N ALA A 151 -12.97 3.88 11.25
CA ALA A 151 -13.05 3.83 12.71
C ALA A 151 -13.14 5.20 13.40
N ASN A 152 -12.79 6.28 12.69
CA ASN A 152 -12.79 7.65 13.21
C ASN A 152 -13.56 8.61 12.29
N SER A 153 -14.54 8.10 11.55
CA SER A 153 -15.24 8.88 10.52
C SER A 153 -16.31 9.82 11.07
N GLY A 154 -16.79 9.62 12.29
CA GLY A 154 -18.00 10.26 12.83
C GLY A 154 -19.30 9.63 12.29
N ASP A 155 -19.22 8.74 11.32
CA ASP A 155 -20.35 7.92 10.86
C ASP A 155 -20.44 6.64 11.72
N LYS A 156 -21.51 6.53 12.49
CA LYS A 156 -21.72 5.40 13.41
C LYS A 156 -21.71 4.04 12.70
N VAL A 157 -22.18 3.98 11.45
CA VAL A 157 -22.20 2.72 10.68
C VAL A 157 -20.77 2.30 10.33
N ASP A 158 -19.94 3.20 9.80
CA ASP A 158 -18.55 2.90 9.49
C ASP A 158 -17.74 2.56 10.74
N GLU A 159 -18.00 3.25 11.86
CA GLU A 159 -17.32 2.98 13.14
C GLU A 159 -17.67 1.61 13.70
N GLU A 160 -18.93 1.17 13.64
CA GLU A 160 -19.34 -0.18 14.06
C GLU A 160 -18.73 -1.25 13.13
N ILE A 161 -18.78 -1.04 11.82
CA ILE A 161 -18.14 -1.94 10.84
C ILE A 161 -16.64 -2.12 11.15
N ALA A 162 -15.95 -1.04 11.48
CA ALA A 162 -14.53 -1.10 11.80
C ALA A 162 -14.21 -1.93 13.06
N LYS A 163 -15.15 -2.06 13.99
CA LYS A 163 -15.02 -2.91 15.20
C LYS A 163 -15.23 -4.40 14.90
N GLU A 164 -16.09 -4.73 13.92
CA GLU A 164 -16.46 -6.12 13.60
C GLU A 164 -15.38 -6.86 12.80
N VAL A 165 -14.57 -6.17 12.05
CA VAL A 165 -13.53 -6.76 11.21
C VAL A 165 -12.17 -6.77 11.92
N LYS A 166 -11.25 -7.63 11.43
CA LYS A 166 -9.86 -7.71 11.92
C LYS A 166 -8.88 -7.52 10.78
N VAL A 167 -7.68 -7.09 11.11
CA VAL A 167 -6.56 -6.96 10.16
C VAL A 167 -5.60 -8.14 10.25
N PHE A 168 -5.00 -8.49 9.12
CA PHE A 168 -3.92 -9.44 9.04
C PHE A 168 -2.84 -8.91 8.09
N PHE A 169 -1.60 -8.86 8.56
CA PHE A 169 -0.46 -8.47 7.74
C PHE A 169 0.12 -9.71 7.05
N PRO A 170 0.06 -9.80 5.71
CA PRO A 170 0.56 -10.98 5.01
C PRO A 170 2.09 -11.04 4.96
N ALA A 171 2.62 -12.21 4.61
CA ALA A 171 4.03 -12.46 4.32
C ALA A 171 5.01 -12.21 5.49
N GLN A 172 4.53 -12.30 6.74
CA GLN A 172 5.35 -11.99 7.91
C GLN A 172 6.54 -12.94 8.12
N LYS A 173 6.45 -14.18 7.60
CA LYS A 173 7.55 -15.17 7.64
C LYS A 173 8.49 -15.08 6.43
N THR A 174 8.13 -14.30 5.42
CA THR A 174 8.87 -14.23 4.14
C THR A 174 9.31 -12.79 3.86
N THR A 175 8.76 -12.14 2.83
CA THR A 175 9.15 -10.80 2.35
C THR A 175 8.73 -9.67 3.29
N GLY A 176 7.68 -9.84 4.07
CA GLY A 176 6.97 -8.78 4.75
C GLY A 176 5.75 -8.29 3.94
N ALA A 177 4.88 -7.53 4.58
CA ALA A 177 3.70 -6.97 3.91
C ALA A 177 4.10 -5.88 2.91
N HIS A 178 3.49 -5.91 1.72
CA HIS A 178 3.72 -4.89 0.69
C HIS A 178 3.42 -3.49 1.22
N ILE A 179 4.38 -2.60 1.04
CA ILE A 179 4.31 -1.19 1.40
C ILE A 179 4.19 -0.34 0.14
N ASN A 180 3.27 0.60 0.17
CA ASN A 180 3.20 1.68 -0.82
C ASN A 180 3.25 3.04 -0.13
N ILE A 181 3.50 4.09 -0.88
CA ILE A 181 3.80 5.42 -0.35
C ILE A 181 2.93 6.52 -0.95
N SER A 182 2.76 7.61 -0.21
CA SER A 182 2.64 8.93 -0.79
C SER A 182 4.02 9.57 -0.74
N GLY A 183 4.43 10.18 -1.83
CA GLY A 183 5.78 10.72 -1.93
C GLY A 183 5.83 12.02 -2.72
N ALA A 184 6.99 12.67 -2.69
CA ALA A 184 7.27 13.92 -3.36
C ALA A 184 8.56 13.86 -4.16
N GLY A 185 8.58 14.57 -5.27
CA GLY A 185 9.76 14.87 -6.06
C GLY A 185 9.78 16.31 -6.51
N ILE A 186 10.96 16.89 -6.68
CA ILE A 186 11.11 18.25 -7.19
C ILE A 186 11.02 18.22 -8.71
N THR A 187 10.13 19.03 -9.28
CA THR A 187 9.96 19.09 -10.74
C THR A 187 11.22 19.61 -11.43
N LYS A 188 11.49 19.15 -12.65
CA LYS A 188 12.73 19.39 -13.39
C LYS A 188 13.08 20.88 -13.49
N PHE A 189 12.11 21.75 -13.65
CA PHE A 189 12.27 23.19 -13.85
C PHE A 189 11.76 24.00 -12.65
N ALA A 190 11.82 23.46 -11.44
CA ALA A 190 11.37 24.13 -10.24
C ALA A 190 12.17 25.43 -9.99
N PRO A 191 11.54 26.61 -10.02
CA PRO A 191 12.25 27.88 -9.79
C PRO A 191 12.64 28.10 -8.32
N ASN A 192 11.94 27.45 -7.39
CA ASN A 192 12.18 27.61 -5.94
C ASN A 192 12.71 26.29 -5.31
N LYS A 193 13.70 25.68 -5.97
CA LYS A 193 14.23 24.37 -5.60
C LYS A 193 14.59 24.25 -4.12
N GLU A 194 15.28 25.23 -3.55
CA GLU A 194 15.74 25.17 -2.17
C GLU A 194 14.57 25.19 -1.16
N ASN A 195 13.54 26.00 -1.43
CA ASN A 195 12.34 26.00 -0.60
C ASN A 195 11.54 24.70 -0.73
N ALA A 196 11.53 24.12 -1.93
CA ALA A 196 10.94 22.82 -2.19
C ALA A 196 11.65 21.70 -1.39
N ILE A 197 12.98 21.71 -1.34
CA ILE A 197 13.78 20.79 -0.51
C ILE A 197 13.40 20.95 0.97
N LYS A 198 13.41 22.17 1.49
CA LYS A 198 13.04 22.45 2.87
C LYS A 198 11.64 21.97 3.23
N LEU A 199 10.68 22.08 2.32
CA LEU A 199 9.34 21.55 2.55
C LEU A 199 9.34 20.02 2.66
N ILE A 200 10.05 19.30 1.78
CA ILE A 200 10.13 17.84 1.86
C ILE A 200 10.88 17.42 3.16
N GLU A 201 11.95 18.11 3.52
CA GLU A 201 12.66 17.89 4.79
C GLU A 201 11.75 18.09 6.00
N PHE A 202 10.93 19.15 6.01
CA PHE A 202 9.94 19.39 7.06
C PHE A 202 8.89 18.28 7.11
N LEU A 203 8.32 17.88 5.97
CA LEU A 203 7.31 16.82 5.89
C LEU A 203 7.82 15.45 6.41
N THR A 204 9.15 15.24 6.42
CA THR A 204 9.79 14.02 6.93
C THR A 204 10.38 14.20 8.34
N SER A 205 10.24 15.38 8.95
CA SER A 205 10.66 15.64 10.34
C SER A 205 9.83 14.84 11.34
N GLU A 206 10.34 14.67 12.55
CA GLU A 206 9.62 13.95 13.62
C GLU A 206 8.28 14.64 13.94
N GLU A 207 8.25 15.98 13.94
CA GLU A 207 7.04 16.77 14.19
C GLU A 207 5.96 16.52 13.11
N ALA A 208 6.29 16.74 11.83
CA ALA A 208 5.33 16.59 10.75
C ALA A 208 4.87 15.13 10.61
N GLN A 209 5.76 14.16 10.78
CA GLN A 209 5.45 12.74 10.72
C GLN A 209 4.50 12.31 11.85
N GLY A 210 4.65 12.87 13.05
CA GLY A 210 3.70 12.64 14.15
C GLY A 210 2.30 13.14 13.82
N GLN A 211 2.18 14.34 13.24
CA GLN A 211 0.90 14.91 12.82
C GLN A 211 0.26 14.11 11.67
N LEU A 212 1.04 13.71 10.66
CA LEU A 212 0.56 12.90 9.54
C LEU A 212 0.08 11.52 10.00
N ALA A 213 0.80 10.86 10.92
CA ALA A 213 0.39 9.56 11.46
C ALA A 213 -0.95 9.63 12.21
N GLN A 214 -1.20 10.72 12.94
CA GLN A 214 -2.46 10.95 13.65
C GLN A 214 -3.62 11.32 12.71
N GLY A 215 -3.36 12.22 11.75
CA GLY A 215 -4.41 12.77 10.89
C GLY A 215 -4.82 11.87 9.72
N ASN A 216 -3.88 11.11 9.17
CA ASN A 216 -4.10 10.32 7.96
C ASN A 216 -4.22 8.82 8.21
N TYR A 217 -3.96 8.33 9.43
CA TYR A 217 -3.93 6.89 9.76
C TYR A 217 -2.93 6.10 8.89
N GLU A 218 -1.89 6.77 8.40
CA GLU A 218 -0.79 6.16 7.64
C GLU A 218 0.43 5.94 8.55
N TYR A 219 1.31 5.05 8.12
CA TYR A 219 2.56 4.82 8.84
C TYR A 219 3.58 5.91 8.53
N PRO A 220 4.32 6.42 9.54
CA PRO A 220 5.41 7.35 9.31
C PRO A 220 6.56 6.68 8.54
N VAL A 221 7.24 7.46 7.69
CA VAL A 221 8.47 7.02 7.01
C VAL A 221 9.70 7.25 7.86
N ASN A 222 9.67 8.24 8.76
CA ASN A 222 10.77 8.51 9.67
C ASN A 222 10.81 7.43 10.77
N PRO A 223 11.90 6.64 10.88
CA PRO A 223 11.97 5.51 11.80
C PRO A 223 11.95 5.89 13.29
N LYS A 224 12.12 7.17 13.59
CA LYS A 224 12.03 7.67 14.97
C LYS A 224 10.60 7.94 15.43
N VAL A 225 9.65 7.97 14.49
CA VAL A 225 8.23 8.24 14.78
C VAL A 225 7.44 6.95 14.76
N LYS A 226 6.68 6.71 15.82
CA LYS A 226 5.82 5.52 15.92
C LYS A 226 4.46 5.78 15.29
N PRO A 227 3.80 4.72 14.77
CA PRO A 227 2.39 4.79 14.39
C PRO A 227 1.52 5.32 15.52
N ALA A 228 0.39 5.95 15.19
CA ALA A 228 -0.51 6.56 16.17
C ALA A 228 -1.92 5.96 16.12
N GLY A 229 -2.70 6.20 17.16
CA GLY A 229 -4.12 5.86 17.23
C GLY A 229 -4.41 4.39 16.95
N ILE A 230 -5.44 4.12 16.16
CA ILE A 230 -5.86 2.77 15.80
C ILE A 230 -4.78 1.98 15.03
N VAL A 231 -3.97 2.66 14.23
CA VAL A 231 -2.89 2.00 13.45
C VAL A 231 -1.85 1.40 14.39
N ALA A 232 -1.53 2.09 15.49
CA ALA A 232 -0.64 1.55 16.53
C ALA A 232 -1.24 0.33 17.24
N SER A 233 -2.56 0.25 17.38
CA SER A 233 -3.25 -0.87 18.06
C SER A 233 -3.20 -2.19 17.27
N TRP A 234 -2.86 -2.15 15.96
CA TRP A 234 -2.72 -3.37 15.15
C TRP A 234 -1.39 -4.08 15.37
N GLY A 235 -0.48 -3.47 16.17
CA GLY A 235 0.82 -4.04 16.51
C GLY A 235 1.90 -3.77 15.45
N GLU A 236 3.08 -4.29 15.72
CA GLU A 236 4.20 -4.23 14.80
C GLU A 236 4.07 -5.31 13.71
N PHE A 237 4.56 -5.02 12.52
CA PHE A 237 4.62 -5.97 11.42
C PHE A 237 5.93 -5.81 10.64
N LYS A 238 6.34 -6.88 10.00
CA LYS A 238 7.46 -6.86 9.06
C LYS A 238 6.98 -6.24 7.75
N GLU A 239 7.55 -5.09 7.38
CA GLU A 239 7.31 -4.48 6.08
C GLU A 239 8.23 -5.08 5.02
N ASP A 240 7.75 -5.12 3.77
CA ASP A 240 8.58 -5.43 2.62
C ASP A 240 9.56 -4.29 2.39
N THR A 241 10.85 -4.62 2.39
CA THR A 241 11.94 -3.66 2.22
C THR A 241 12.57 -3.69 0.83
N ILE A 242 11.89 -4.29 -0.15
CA ILE A 242 12.33 -4.19 -1.54
C ILE A 242 12.42 -2.72 -1.94
N PRO A 243 13.49 -2.26 -2.61
CA PRO A 243 13.54 -0.90 -3.12
C PRO A 243 12.33 -0.59 -3.99
N LEU A 244 11.59 0.47 -3.68
CA LEU A 244 10.35 0.78 -4.39
C LEU A 244 10.56 1.08 -5.88
N ASN A 245 11.76 1.45 -6.31
CA ASN A 245 12.09 1.51 -7.73
C ASN A 245 11.91 0.16 -8.44
N GLU A 246 12.25 -0.96 -7.77
CA GLU A 246 12.07 -2.30 -8.33
C GLU A 246 10.57 -2.63 -8.50
N VAL A 247 9.73 -2.16 -7.59
CA VAL A 247 8.27 -2.25 -7.74
C VAL A 247 7.80 -1.37 -8.89
N GLY A 248 8.28 -0.12 -8.96
CA GLY A 248 7.94 0.83 -10.03
C GLY A 248 8.22 0.28 -11.42
N LYS A 249 9.37 -0.37 -11.62
CA LYS A 249 9.79 -1.02 -12.88
C LYS A 249 8.77 -2.05 -13.37
N GLN A 250 8.07 -2.75 -12.46
CA GLN A 250 7.14 -3.82 -12.80
C GLN A 250 5.70 -3.32 -13.05
N THR A 251 5.40 -2.03 -12.91
CA THR A 251 4.03 -1.50 -12.99
C THR A 251 3.36 -1.81 -14.33
N ARG A 252 4.08 -1.69 -15.45
CA ARG A 252 3.53 -2.03 -16.79
C ARG A 252 3.26 -3.53 -16.92
N LYS A 253 4.19 -4.34 -16.44
CA LYS A 253 4.06 -5.80 -16.45
C LYS A 253 2.89 -6.27 -15.58
N ALA A 254 2.64 -5.59 -14.47
CA ALA A 254 1.49 -5.88 -13.61
C ALA A 254 0.15 -5.73 -14.36
N VAL A 255 0.02 -4.70 -15.20
CA VAL A 255 -1.19 -4.54 -16.04
C VAL A 255 -1.36 -5.70 -17.03
N GLU A 256 -0.26 -6.12 -17.70
CA GLU A 256 -0.29 -7.25 -18.64
C GLU A 256 -0.71 -8.57 -17.95
N ILE A 257 -0.12 -8.84 -16.77
CA ILE A 257 -0.39 -10.07 -16.00
C ILE A 257 -1.81 -10.07 -15.45
N ALA A 258 -2.29 -8.94 -14.92
CA ALA A 258 -3.67 -8.79 -14.47
C ALA A 258 -4.66 -9.10 -15.61
N THR A 259 -4.41 -8.54 -16.79
CA THR A 259 -5.24 -8.80 -17.99
C THR A 259 -5.21 -10.27 -18.40
N LYS A 260 -4.01 -10.89 -18.48
CA LYS A 260 -3.84 -12.32 -18.81
C LYS A 260 -4.51 -13.25 -17.79
N GLY A 261 -4.58 -12.84 -16.54
CA GLY A 261 -5.22 -13.58 -15.46
C GLY A 261 -6.71 -13.28 -15.26
N ASN A 262 -7.32 -12.43 -16.12
CA ASN A 262 -8.72 -11.98 -16.05
C ASN A 262 -9.07 -11.22 -14.75
N TRP A 263 -8.12 -10.55 -14.13
CA TRP A 263 -8.42 -9.63 -13.03
C TRP A 263 -8.93 -8.31 -13.61
N LYS A 264 -10.24 -8.12 -13.55
CA LYS A 264 -10.93 -6.92 -14.05
C LYS A 264 -10.62 -5.68 -13.21
#